data_64260951e82bcbba1f5a3d617eb5b185
#
_entry.id   64260951e82bcbba1f5a3d617eb5b185
#
_cell.length_a   1.000
_cell.length_b   1.000
_cell.length_c   1.000
_cell.angle_alpha   90.00
_cell.angle_beta   90.00
_cell.angle_gamma   90.00
#
_symmetry.space_group_name_H-M   'P 1'
#
loop_
_entity.id
_entity.type
_entity.pdbx_description
1 polymer ?
#
loop_
_entity_poly.entity_id
_entity_poly.type
_entity_poly.pdbx_seq_one_letter_code
_entity_poly.pdbx_strand_id
1 'polypeptide(L)'
;LCNALREAPECARGVSFLQFPLPGMNTFDYTTLDETTHQETFFLTPDLQENFQARRIDYLPMQMRYIYDYLCRTRLDMAFVQIGYDRDGTLRAGPNVDFWKAITGNASVIVAELNRGMVCAAGAPLVLESDIDYVFESNRSLPQMESAQVDDVAATIGKNVASVIRDGDCLQTGIGAIPKAVLSALQGHNDLGLHGGLIDDAGMSLIQSGVVTGFK
;
A
#
# COMPACT_ATOMS: atom_id res chain seq x y z
N LEU A 1 -15.88 -2.61 -4.08
CA LEU A 1 -15.68 -3.25 -5.37
C LEU A 1 -15.86 -4.77 -5.26
N CYS A 2 -14.99 -5.51 -4.56
CA CYS A 2 -15.00 -6.98 -4.55
C CYS A 2 -16.37 -7.60 -4.17
N ASN A 3 -17.05 -7.03 -3.17
CA ASN A 3 -18.39 -7.52 -2.78
C ASN A 3 -19.43 -7.26 -3.88
N ALA A 4 -19.42 -6.09 -4.50
CA ALA A 4 -20.33 -5.76 -5.59
C ALA A 4 -20.11 -6.67 -6.80
N LEU A 5 -18.86 -6.99 -7.13
CA LEU A 5 -18.53 -7.92 -8.19
C LEU A 5 -18.93 -9.38 -7.87
N ARG A 6 -18.88 -9.78 -6.60
CA ARG A 6 -19.42 -11.11 -6.19
C ARG A 6 -20.93 -11.21 -6.32
N GLU A 7 -21.65 -10.09 -6.11
CA GLU A 7 -23.10 -10.02 -6.27
C GLU A 7 -23.52 -9.90 -7.74
N ALA A 8 -22.65 -9.37 -8.61
CA ALA A 8 -22.88 -9.20 -10.04
C ALA A 8 -21.65 -9.65 -10.86
N PRO A 9 -21.30 -10.96 -10.88
CA PRO A 9 -20.09 -11.46 -11.50
C PRO A 9 -20.06 -11.25 -13.03
N GLU A 10 -21.22 -11.12 -13.66
CA GLU A 10 -21.34 -10.79 -15.09
C GLU A 10 -20.69 -9.44 -15.46
N CYS A 11 -20.52 -8.53 -14.49
CA CYS A 11 -19.79 -7.28 -14.69
C CYS A 11 -18.28 -7.47 -14.86
N ALA A 12 -17.74 -8.63 -14.50
CA ALA A 12 -16.33 -8.97 -14.69
C ALA A 12 -16.05 -9.68 -16.02
N ARG A 13 -17.08 -10.02 -16.80
CA ARG A 13 -16.93 -10.76 -18.03
C ARG A 13 -16.09 -10.00 -19.06
N GLY A 14 -15.00 -10.64 -19.50
CA GLY A 14 -14.06 -10.07 -20.46
C GLY A 14 -13.23 -8.91 -19.92
N VAL A 15 -13.23 -8.67 -18.60
CA VAL A 15 -12.45 -7.62 -17.96
C VAL A 15 -11.08 -8.16 -17.57
N SER A 16 -10.04 -7.36 -17.83
CA SER A 16 -8.69 -7.59 -17.33
C SER A 16 -8.44 -6.68 -16.11
N PHE A 17 -8.14 -7.29 -14.97
CA PHE A 17 -7.84 -6.59 -13.73
C PHE A 17 -6.33 -6.50 -13.53
N LEU A 18 -5.83 -5.30 -13.28
CA LEU A 18 -4.45 -5.05 -12.90
C LEU A 18 -4.40 -4.66 -11.43
N GLN A 19 -3.63 -5.40 -10.61
CA GLN A 19 -3.56 -5.14 -9.18
C GLN A 19 -2.15 -5.23 -8.61
N PHE A 20 -1.99 -4.55 -7.48
CA PHE A 20 -0.80 -4.59 -6.64
C PHE A 20 -1.19 -5.14 -5.26
N PRO A 21 -1.18 -6.47 -5.07
CA PRO A 21 -1.51 -7.07 -3.78
C PRO A 21 -0.32 -7.04 -2.83
N LEU A 22 -0.63 -6.90 -1.55
CA LEU A 22 0.32 -7.14 -0.45
C LEU A 22 -0.27 -8.23 0.46
N PRO A 23 0.55 -8.95 1.23
CA PRO A 23 0.03 -9.95 2.17
C PRO A 23 -1.07 -9.36 3.06
N GLY A 24 -2.26 -9.97 3.03
CA GLY A 24 -3.43 -9.51 3.78
C GLY A 24 -4.15 -8.28 3.22
N MET A 25 -3.68 -7.67 2.13
CA MET A 25 -4.29 -6.50 1.52
C MET A 25 -4.38 -6.67 0.00
N ASN A 26 -5.58 -6.38 -0.54
CA ASN A 26 -5.84 -6.41 -1.98
C ASN A 26 -5.46 -7.75 -2.65
N THR A 27 -5.76 -8.88 -1.99
CA THR A 27 -5.39 -10.23 -2.45
C THR A 27 -6.52 -10.94 -3.21
N PHE A 28 -7.57 -10.20 -3.60
CA PHE A 28 -8.73 -10.79 -4.24
C PHE A 28 -8.38 -11.36 -5.62
N ASP A 29 -8.76 -12.61 -5.85
CA ASP A 29 -8.63 -13.27 -7.13
C ASP A 29 -9.87 -12.98 -8.00
N TYR A 30 -9.72 -12.05 -8.92
CA TYR A 30 -10.79 -11.65 -9.82
C TYR A 30 -11.13 -12.72 -10.87
N THR A 31 -10.21 -13.64 -11.15
CA THR A 31 -10.46 -14.72 -12.13
C THR A 31 -11.52 -15.71 -11.66
N THR A 32 -11.86 -15.71 -10.38
CA THR A 32 -12.92 -16.53 -9.80
C THR A 32 -14.34 -16.05 -10.15
N LEU A 33 -14.48 -14.84 -10.71
CA LEU A 33 -15.77 -14.22 -11.00
C LEU A 33 -16.39 -14.74 -12.30
N ASP A 34 -15.59 -14.87 -13.36
CA ASP A 34 -16.05 -15.37 -14.67
C ASP A 34 -14.89 -16.04 -15.41
N GLU A 35 -15.17 -17.00 -16.29
CA GLU A 35 -14.16 -17.74 -17.05
C GLU A 35 -13.35 -16.86 -18.01
N THR A 36 -13.93 -15.75 -18.45
CA THR A 36 -13.31 -14.80 -19.38
C THR A 36 -12.60 -13.64 -18.67
N THR A 37 -12.67 -13.60 -17.33
CA THR A 37 -11.96 -12.61 -16.55
C THR A 37 -10.47 -12.94 -16.53
N HIS A 38 -9.63 -11.94 -16.80
CA HIS A 38 -8.18 -12.01 -16.73
C HIS A 38 -7.64 -11.16 -15.58
N GLN A 39 -6.47 -11.51 -15.07
CA GLN A 39 -5.81 -10.74 -14.01
C GLN A 39 -4.32 -10.66 -14.25
N GLU A 40 -3.79 -9.45 -14.14
CA GLU A 40 -2.37 -9.16 -14.09
C GLU A 40 -1.99 -8.70 -12.67
N THR A 41 -0.86 -9.15 -12.16
CA THR A 41 -0.43 -8.81 -10.80
C THR A 41 1.07 -8.58 -10.71
N PHE A 42 1.47 -7.58 -9.91
CA PHE A 42 2.88 -7.27 -9.66
C PHE A 42 3.49 -8.07 -8.50
N PHE A 43 2.65 -8.66 -7.64
CA PHE A 43 3.07 -9.58 -6.59
C PHE A 43 2.17 -10.82 -6.60
N LEU A 44 2.76 -11.97 -6.33
CA LEU A 44 2.02 -13.22 -6.25
C LEU A 44 1.88 -13.63 -4.79
N THR A 45 0.69 -13.41 -4.24
CA THR A 45 0.34 -13.85 -2.89
C THR A 45 -0.14 -15.31 -2.90
N PRO A 46 -0.17 -15.99 -1.73
CA PRO A 46 -0.68 -17.36 -1.65
C PRO A 46 -2.09 -17.52 -2.22
N ASP A 47 -2.97 -16.53 -2.03
CA ASP A 47 -4.36 -16.54 -2.52
C ASP A 47 -4.47 -16.60 -4.05
N LEU A 48 -3.45 -16.13 -4.76
CA LEU A 48 -3.42 -16.08 -6.22
C LEU A 48 -2.68 -17.29 -6.86
N GLN A 49 -2.05 -18.12 -6.05
CA GLN A 49 -1.12 -19.16 -6.51
C GLN A 49 -1.81 -20.21 -7.38
N GLU A 50 -3.01 -20.64 -7.04
CA GLU A 50 -3.76 -21.68 -7.77
C GLU A 50 -4.08 -21.22 -9.18
N ASN A 51 -4.69 -20.05 -9.35
CA ASN A 51 -5.06 -19.53 -10.66
C ASN A 51 -3.86 -19.01 -11.47
N PHE A 52 -2.76 -18.65 -10.81
CA PHE A 52 -1.49 -18.45 -11.52
C PHE A 52 -0.97 -19.74 -12.14
N GLN A 53 -0.97 -20.86 -11.40
CA GLN A 53 -0.58 -22.17 -11.95
C GLN A 53 -1.51 -22.65 -13.06
N ALA A 54 -2.78 -22.31 -12.98
CA ALA A 54 -3.78 -22.56 -14.03
C ALA A 54 -3.68 -21.60 -15.23
N ARG A 55 -2.70 -20.68 -15.25
CA ARG A 55 -2.47 -19.67 -16.31
C ARG A 55 -3.65 -18.72 -16.54
N ARG A 56 -4.37 -18.40 -15.49
CA ARG A 56 -5.46 -17.41 -15.50
C ARG A 56 -5.00 -16.05 -14.99
N ILE A 57 -3.82 -16.02 -14.34
CA ILE A 57 -3.20 -14.82 -13.81
C ILE A 57 -1.83 -14.66 -14.43
N ASP A 58 -1.52 -13.48 -14.93
CA ASP A 58 -0.20 -13.10 -15.38
C ASP A 58 0.56 -12.40 -14.25
N TYR A 59 1.75 -12.91 -13.94
CA TYR A 59 2.64 -12.30 -12.96
C TYR A 59 3.68 -11.43 -13.66
N LEU A 60 3.71 -10.14 -13.31
CA LEU A 60 4.61 -9.14 -13.85
C LEU A 60 5.68 -8.78 -12.81
N PRO A 61 6.77 -9.53 -12.70
CA PRO A 61 7.82 -9.28 -11.70
C PRO A 61 8.58 -7.99 -12.02
N MET A 62 8.33 -6.94 -11.25
CA MET A 62 8.98 -5.64 -11.44
C MET A 62 9.35 -5.02 -10.09
N GLN A 63 10.42 -4.22 -10.08
CA GLN A 63 10.70 -3.31 -8.96
C GLN A 63 9.69 -2.15 -8.96
N MET A 64 9.39 -1.59 -7.77
CA MET A 64 8.41 -0.51 -7.57
C MET A 64 8.56 0.64 -8.58
N ARG A 65 9.80 1.06 -8.87
CA ARG A 65 10.07 2.11 -9.86
C ARG A 65 9.58 1.73 -11.25
N TYR A 66 9.85 0.48 -11.67
CA TYR A 66 9.44 0.02 -13.00
C TYR A 66 7.93 -0.21 -13.07
N ILE A 67 7.28 -0.56 -11.97
CA ILE A 67 5.81 -0.60 -11.88
C ILE A 67 5.23 0.80 -12.14
N TYR A 68 5.81 1.82 -11.51
CA TYR A 68 5.39 3.21 -11.75
C TYR A 68 5.54 3.60 -13.23
N ASP A 69 6.71 3.33 -13.82
CA ASP A 69 6.98 3.62 -15.23
C ASP A 69 6.06 2.82 -16.18
N TYR A 70 5.74 1.57 -15.83
CA TYR A 70 4.79 0.75 -16.55
C TYR A 70 3.38 1.35 -16.51
N LEU A 71 2.90 1.70 -15.34
CA LEU A 71 1.59 2.32 -15.14
C LEU A 71 1.48 3.69 -15.84
N CYS A 72 2.56 4.48 -15.89
CA CYS A 72 2.59 5.73 -16.65
C CYS A 72 2.41 5.56 -18.17
N ARG A 73 2.60 4.35 -18.69
CA ARG A 73 2.48 4.02 -20.12
C ARG A 73 1.30 3.11 -20.43
N THR A 74 0.67 2.57 -19.40
CA THR A 74 -0.47 1.66 -19.53
C THR A 74 -1.76 2.47 -19.53
N ARG A 75 -2.52 2.38 -20.62
CA ARG A 75 -3.86 2.95 -20.66
C ARG A 75 -4.79 2.08 -19.83
N LEU A 76 -5.49 2.70 -18.91
CA LEU A 76 -6.51 2.06 -18.07
C LEU A 76 -7.89 2.58 -18.49
N ASP A 77 -8.82 1.67 -18.75
CA ASP A 77 -10.20 2.08 -19.03
C ASP A 77 -10.86 2.61 -17.77
N MET A 78 -10.57 1.99 -16.60
CA MET A 78 -11.12 2.40 -15.32
C MET A 78 -10.11 2.18 -14.20
N ALA A 79 -10.06 3.12 -13.26
CA ALA A 79 -9.28 3.00 -12.03
C ALA A 79 -10.19 3.08 -10.79
N PHE A 80 -9.96 2.18 -9.84
CA PHE A 80 -10.59 2.25 -8.52
C PHE A 80 -9.56 2.75 -7.52
N VAL A 81 -9.88 3.87 -6.87
CA VAL A 81 -8.98 4.55 -5.94
C VAL A 81 -9.66 4.81 -4.61
N GLN A 82 -8.88 4.99 -3.56
CA GLN A 82 -9.38 5.35 -2.25
C GLN A 82 -8.96 6.78 -1.91
N ILE A 83 -9.90 7.57 -1.40
CA ILE A 83 -9.72 8.95 -1.00
C ILE A 83 -10.33 9.17 0.40
N GLY A 84 -9.89 10.21 1.06
CA GLY A 84 -10.42 10.62 2.37
C GLY A 84 -10.02 12.05 2.70
N TYR A 85 -10.48 12.54 3.82
CA TYR A 85 -10.11 13.86 4.30
C TYR A 85 -8.87 13.80 5.21
N ASP A 86 -8.01 14.80 5.12
CA ASP A 86 -7.03 15.06 6.15
C ASP A 86 -7.65 15.76 7.37
N ARG A 87 -6.84 16.07 8.38
CA ARG A 87 -7.33 16.72 9.61
C ARG A 87 -7.90 18.13 9.39
N ASP A 88 -7.51 18.78 8.31
CA ASP A 88 -7.93 20.13 7.95
C ASP A 88 -9.15 20.12 7.02
N GLY A 89 -9.70 18.93 6.73
CA GLY A 89 -10.85 18.76 5.85
C GLY A 89 -10.51 18.83 4.35
N THR A 90 -9.23 18.71 3.99
CA THR A 90 -8.81 18.69 2.58
C THR A 90 -8.87 17.28 2.03
N LEU A 91 -9.43 17.12 0.83
CA LEU A 91 -9.56 15.84 0.17
C LEU A 91 -8.21 15.35 -0.35
N ARG A 92 -7.81 14.15 0.04
CA ARG A 92 -6.50 13.56 -0.24
C ARG A 92 -6.62 12.13 -0.74
N ALA A 93 -5.63 11.70 -1.50
CA ALA A 93 -5.42 10.29 -1.79
C ALA A 93 -4.97 9.54 -0.52
N GLY A 94 -5.30 8.29 -0.40
CA GLY A 94 -4.78 7.50 0.69
C GLY A 94 -5.55 6.22 0.99
N PRO A 95 -5.03 5.41 1.92
CA PRO A 95 -3.76 5.59 2.66
C PRO A 95 -2.53 5.25 1.82
N ASN A 96 -2.68 4.50 0.73
CA ASN A 96 -1.63 4.16 -0.21
C ASN A 96 -1.58 5.19 -1.35
N VAL A 97 -0.40 5.75 -1.58
CA VAL A 97 -0.21 6.83 -2.56
C VAL A 97 0.84 6.50 -3.64
N ASP A 98 1.45 5.31 -3.58
CA ASP A 98 2.62 4.92 -4.38
C ASP A 98 2.44 5.16 -5.87
N PHE A 99 1.31 4.71 -6.41
CA PHE A 99 1.03 4.75 -7.85
C PHE A 99 -0.07 5.73 -8.22
N TRP A 100 -0.54 6.55 -7.28
CA TRP A 100 -1.67 7.46 -7.46
C TRP A 100 -1.57 8.26 -8.77
N LYS A 101 -0.47 8.99 -8.95
CA LYS A 101 -0.29 9.86 -10.14
C LYS A 101 -0.22 9.07 -11.44
N ALA A 102 0.41 7.89 -11.43
CA ALA A 102 0.51 7.05 -12.61
C ALA A 102 -0.86 6.48 -13.01
N ILE A 103 -1.64 6.03 -12.04
CA ILE A 103 -2.97 5.45 -12.25
C ILE A 103 -3.95 6.54 -12.71
N THR A 104 -4.09 7.62 -11.96
CA THR A 104 -5.08 8.66 -12.26
C THR A 104 -4.76 9.44 -13.53
N GLY A 105 -3.47 9.57 -13.86
CA GLY A 105 -3.04 10.23 -15.11
C GLY A 105 -3.27 9.40 -16.38
N ASN A 106 -3.57 8.10 -16.27
CA ASN A 106 -3.73 7.19 -17.42
C ASN A 106 -5.06 6.44 -17.43
N ALA A 107 -5.93 6.68 -16.47
CA ALA A 107 -7.28 6.11 -16.45
C ALA A 107 -8.24 7.01 -17.24
N SER A 108 -9.13 6.37 -18.01
CA SER A 108 -10.20 7.05 -18.73
C SER A 108 -11.39 7.37 -17.83
N VAL A 109 -11.61 6.56 -16.79
CA VAL A 109 -12.66 6.73 -15.78
C VAL A 109 -12.05 6.48 -14.40
N ILE A 110 -12.28 7.39 -13.46
CA ILE A 110 -11.81 7.28 -12.08
C ILE A 110 -13.02 7.11 -11.16
N VAL A 111 -13.06 5.98 -10.46
CA VAL A 111 -14.08 5.65 -9.46
C VAL A 111 -13.43 5.70 -8.07
N ALA A 112 -13.85 6.62 -7.23
CA ALA A 112 -13.28 6.83 -5.91
C ALA A 112 -14.17 6.31 -4.79
N GLU A 113 -13.59 5.55 -3.88
CA GLU A 113 -14.15 5.27 -2.56
C GLU A 113 -13.78 6.42 -1.61
N LEU A 114 -14.73 7.25 -1.24
CA LEU A 114 -14.57 8.22 -0.16
C LEU A 114 -14.79 7.51 1.18
N ASN A 115 -13.70 7.10 1.82
CA ASN A 115 -13.78 6.42 3.11
C ASN A 115 -13.73 7.42 4.26
N ARG A 116 -14.88 7.67 4.90
CA ARG A 116 -14.99 8.59 6.04
C ARG A 116 -14.39 8.04 7.34
N GLY A 117 -14.13 6.74 7.41
CA GLY A 117 -13.43 6.08 8.53
C GLY A 117 -11.91 6.22 8.49
N MET A 118 -11.38 6.92 7.48
CA MET A 118 -9.95 7.10 7.25
C MET A 118 -9.56 8.58 7.37
N VAL A 119 -8.43 8.84 8.02
CA VAL A 119 -7.79 10.17 8.02
C VAL A 119 -6.53 10.09 7.16
N CYS A 120 -6.49 10.89 6.11
CA CYS A 120 -5.34 10.97 5.22
C CYS A 120 -4.23 11.84 5.80
N ALA A 121 -2.99 11.57 5.39
CA ALA A 121 -1.85 12.41 5.73
C ALA A 121 -1.94 13.76 5.00
N ALA A 122 -1.61 14.86 5.66
CA ALA A 122 -1.59 16.20 5.05
C ALA A 122 -0.61 16.32 3.86
N GLY A 123 0.45 15.48 3.83
CA GLY A 123 1.40 15.41 2.71
C GLY A 123 0.98 14.48 1.57
N ALA A 124 -0.16 13.77 1.67
CA ALA A 124 -0.65 12.92 0.61
C ALA A 124 -1.12 13.76 -0.60
N PRO A 125 -1.15 13.19 -1.82
CA PRO A 125 -1.60 13.90 -3.01
C PRO A 125 -2.96 14.55 -2.82
N LEU A 126 -3.06 15.81 -3.21
CA LEU A 126 -4.33 16.54 -3.27
C LEU A 126 -5.22 15.90 -4.34
N VAL A 127 -6.49 15.75 -4.01
CA VAL A 127 -7.51 15.26 -4.93
C VAL A 127 -8.47 16.42 -5.23
N LEU A 128 -8.66 16.72 -6.50
CA LEU A 128 -9.68 17.64 -6.95
C LEU A 128 -10.96 16.84 -7.28
N GLU A 129 -12.11 17.33 -6.86
CA GLU A 129 -13.38 16.66 -7.19
C GLU A 129 -13.60 16.54 -8.70
N SER A 130 -13.06 17.50 -9.46
CA SER A 130 -13.09 17.48 -10.93
C SER A 130 -12.30 16.33 -11.57
N ASP A 131 -11.40 15.70 -10.83
CA ASP A 131 -10.56 14.61 -11.32
C ASP A 131 -11.20 13.23 -11.10
N ILE A 132 -12.39 13.21 -10.50
CA ILE A 132 -13.13 11.99 -10.15
C ILE A 132 -14.45 11.95 -10.94
N ASP A 133 -14.67 10.85 -11.65
CA ASP A 133 -15.91 10.67 -12.42
C ASP A 133 -17.07 10.14 -11.56
N TYR A 134 -16.75 9.22 -10.64
CA TYR A 134 -17.74 8.60 -9.75
C TYR A 134 -17.20 8.50 -8.34
N VAL A 135 -18.04 8.85 -7.36
CA VAL A 135 -17.72 8.71 -5.92
C VAL A 135 -18.78 7.84 -5.26
N PHE A 136 -18.34 6.90 -4.44
CA PHE A 136 -19.21 6.24 -3.47
C PHE A 136 -18.64 6.39 -2.06
N GLU A 137 -19.51 6.58 -1.08
CA GLU A 137 -19.10 6.75 0.30
C GLU A 137 -18.99 5.41 1.03
N SER A 138 -18.02 5.32 1.90
CA SER A 138 -17.87 4.23 2.86
C SER A 138 -17.44 4.75 4.23
N ASN A 139 -17.60 3.92 5.24
CA ASN A 139 -17.11 4.18 6.59
C ASN A 139 -16.55 2.88 7.17
N ARG A 140 -15.62 2.27 6.44
CA ARG A 140 -15.01 1.00 6.84
C ARG A 140 -13.66 1.22 7.50
N SER A 141 -13.35 0.39 8.48
CA SER A 141 -12.01 0.35 9.04
C SER A 141 -11.00 -0.08 7.99
N LEU A 142 -9.82 0.51 8.03
CA LEU A 142 -8.69 0.06 7.21
C LEU A 142 -8.26 -1.35 7.65
N PRO A 143 -7.79 -2.19 6.72
CA PRO A 143 -7.17 -3.45 7.06
C PRO A 143 -5.99 -3.22 8.02
N GLN A 144 -5.85 -4.11 9.00
CA GLN A 144 -4.73 -4.10 9.92
C GLN A 144 -3.86 -5.33 9.66
N MET A 145 -2.55 -5.11 9.59
CA MET A 145 -1.59 -6.21 9.56
C MET A 145 -1.22 -6.57 11.00
N GLU A 146 -1.13 -7.86 11.29
CA GLU A 146 -0.60 -8.31 12.56
C GLU A 146 0.86 -7.90 12.69
N SER A 147 1.20 -7.32 13.84
CA SER A 147 2.56 -6.92 14.14
C SER A 147 3.46 -8.15 14.29
N ALA A 148 4.59 -8.17 13.58
CA ALA A 148 5.52 -9.29 13.63
C ALA A 148 5.99 -9.55 15.06
N GLN A 149 6.04 -10.82 15.46
CA GLN A 149 6.60 -11.24 16.75
C GLN A 149 8.12 -11.19 16.69
N VAL A 150 8.74 -10.57 17.69
CA VAL A 150 10.20 -10.47 17.83
C VAL A 150 10.67 -11.57 18.75
N ASP A 151 11.39 -12.54 18.22
CA ASP A 151 12.07 -13.57 18.98
C ASP A 151 13.44 -13.12 19.50
N ASP A 152 14.11 -13.93 20.29
CA ASP A 152 15.42 -13.62 20.89
C ASP A 152 16.51 -13.42 19.82
N VAL A 153 16.42 -14.10 18.69
CA VAL A 153 17.37 -13.97 17.58
C VAL A 153 17.17 -12.61 16.91
N ALA A 154 15.95 -12.25 16.56
CA ALA A 154 15.64 -10.96 15.98
C ALA A 154 16.01 -9.81 16.94
N ALA A 155 15.75 -9.97 18.26
CA ALA A 155 16.12 -8.99 19.27
C ALA A 155 17.65 -8.81 19.35
N THR A 156 18.42 -9.88 19.27
CA THR A 156 19.89 -9.83 19.27
C THR A 156 20.41 -9.15 18.00
N ILE A 157 19.88 -9.49 16.84
CA ILE A 157 20.21 -8.82 15.57
C ILE A 157 19.87 -7.33 15.66
N GLY A 158 18.70 -6.99 16.20
CA GLY A 158 18.27 -5.61 16.39
C GLY A 158 19.26 -4.78 17.22
N LYS A 159 19.72 -5.30 18.35
CA LYS A 159 20.74 -4.66 19.19
C LYS A 159 22.06 -4.48 18.47
N ASN A 160 22.52 -5.50 17.75
CA ASN A 160 23.79 -5.44 17.02
C ASN A 160 23.72 -4.39 15.89
N VAL A 161 22.61 -4.31 15.16
CA VAL A 161 22.40 -3.29 14.11
C VAL A 161 22.32 -1.91 14.75
N ALA A 162 21.56 -1.74 15.83
CA ALA A 162 21.44 -0.46 16.54
C ALA A 162 22.81 0.07 17.02
N SER A 163 23.75 -0.82 17.40
CA SER A 163 25.08 -0.40 17.88
C SER A 163 25.98 0.23 16.80
N VAL A 164 25.65 0.08 15.51
CA VAL A 164 26.41 0.70 14.41
C VAL A 164 25.70 1.93 13.83
N ILE A 165 24.46 2.19 14.23
CA ILE A 165 23.70 3.37 13.84
C ILE A 165 24.13 4.54 14.73
N ARG A 166 24.23 5.73 14.14
CA ARG A 166 24.67 6.95 14.81
C ARG A 166 23.54 7.97 14.87
N ASP A 167 23.58 8.83 15.85
CA ASP A 167 22.71 10.00 15.89
C ASP A 167 22.80 10.78 14.58
N GLY A 168 21.67 11.19 14.06
CA GLY A 168 21.58 11.90 12.80
C GLY A 168 21.60 11.01 11.55
N ASP A 169 21.67 9.69 11.67
CA ASP A 169 21.56 8.79 10.48
C ASP A 169 20.12 8.77 9.94
N CYS A 170 19.99 8.60 8.61
CA CYS A 170 18.70 8.37 7.96
C CYS A 170 18.57 6.89 7.59
N LEU A 171 17.49 6.27 8.04
CA LEU A 171 17.28 4.85 7.93
C LEU A 171 16.22 4.53 6.87
N GLN A 172 16.46 3.48 6.11
CA GLN A 172 15.43 2.78 5.33
C GLN A 172 15.26 1.39 5.93
N THR A 173 14.04 1.06 6.28
CA THR A 173 13.69 -0.23 6.88
C THR A 173 12.66 -0.97 6.04
N GLY A 174 12.70 -2.31 6.09
CA GLY A 174 11.61 -3.15 5.62
C GLY A 174 10.56 -3.38 6.71
N ILE A 175 9.71 -4.36 6.49
CA ILE A 175 8.70 -4.85 7.45
C ILE A 175 9.10 -6.25 7.95
N GLY A 176 8.66 -6.59 9.16
CA GLY A 176 8.90 -7.91 9.76
C GLY A 176 9.61 -7.85 11.11
N ALA A 177 9.98 -9.01 11.65
CA ALA A 177 10.53 -9.13 13.00
C ALA A 177 11.88 -8.42 13.18
N ILE A 178 12.79 -8.57 12.22
CA ILE A 178 14.13 -7.96 12.29
C ILE A 178 14.07 -6.44 12.20
N PRO A 179 13.44 -5.80 11.18
CA PRO A 179 13.27 -4.36 11.14
C PRO A 179 12.61 -3.78 12.40
N LYS A 180 11.55 -4.42 12.89
CA LYS A 180 10.88 -4.05 14.14
C LYS A 180 11.83 -4.10 15.33
N ALA A 181 12.64 -5.16 15.45
CA ALA A 181 13.62 -5.29 16.53
C ALA A 181 14.70 -4.20 16.46
N VAL A 182 15.18 -3.86 15.26
CA VAL A 182 16.14 -2.76 15.04
C VAL A 182 15.55 -1.44 15.52
N LEU A 183 14.36 -1.05 14.99
CA LEU A 183 13.72 0.21 15.36
C LEU A 183 13.43 0.28 16.87
N SER A 184 12.98 -0.83 17.48
CA SER A 184 12.75 -0.89 18.92
C SER A 184 14.01 -0.68 19.75
N ALA A 185 15.19 -1.05 19.22
CA ALA A 185 16.47 -0.87 19.92
C ALA A 185 17.05 0.55 19.79
N LEU A 186 16.42 1.45 19.02
CA LEU A 186 16.93 2.81 18.73
C LEU A 186 16.36 3.90 19.66
N GLN A 187 15.61 3.56 20.69
CA GLN A 187 14.96 4.52 21.59
C GLN A 187 15.94 5.48 22.31
N GLY A 188 17.21 5.13 22.40
CA GLY A 188 18.26 5.97 23.01
C GLY A 188 19.01 6.88 22.02
N HIS A 189 18.65 6.87 20.73
CA HIS A 189 19.29 7.70 19.71
C HIS A 189 18.60 9.07 19.60
N ASN A 190 19.25 9.98 18.86
CA ASN A 190 18.76 11.33 18.63
C ASN A 190 18.84 11.69 17.14
N ASP A 191 17.91 12.54 16.71
CA ASP A 191 17.88 13.16 15.37
C ASP A 191 17.93 12.18 14.21
N LEU A 192 17.36 10.98 14.37
CA LEU A 192 17.26 10.01 13.28
C LEU A 192 16.27 10.49 12.22
N GLY A 193 16.52 10.10 10.96
CA GLY A 193 15.60 10.20 9.85
C GLY A 193 15.04 8.84 9.45
N LEU A 194 13.82 8.81 8.92
CA LEU A 194 13.23 7.65 8.27
C LEU A 194 12.89 8.01 6.83
N HIS A 195 13.38 7.20 5.88
CA HIS A 195 13.06 7.33 4.46
C HIS A 195 12.69 5.95 3.92
N GLY A 196 11.43 5.72 3.62
CA GLY A 196 10.95 4.42 3.15
C GLY A 196 9.52 4.47 2.65
N GLY A 197 9.07 3.37 2.06
CA GLY A 197 7.71 3.22 1.52
C GLY A 197 6.67 2.86 2.59
N LEU A 198 7.09 2.45 3.78
CA LEU A 198 6.21 2.04 4.88
C LEU A 198 6.77 2.50 6.21
N ILE A 199 5.88 2.84 7.13
CA ILE A 199 6.18 3.07 8.55
C ILE A 199 5.32 2.10 9.35
N ASP A 200 5.96 1.30 10.19
CA ASP A 200 5.30 0.40 11.13
C ASP A 200 5.13 1.02 12.53
N ASP A 201 4.54 0.27 13.46
CA ASP A 201 4.32 0.74 14.84
C ASP A 201 5.65 1.10 15.56
N ALA A 202 6.74 0.40 15.26
CA ALA A 202 8.05 0.69 15.87
C ALA A 202 8.61 2.01 15.33
N GLY A 203 8.50 2.26 14.03
CA GLY A 203 8.86 3.54 13.41
C GLY A 203 7.99 4.69 13.94
N MET A 204 6.69 4.47 14.07
CA MET A 204 5.77 5.45 14.65
C MET A 204 6.14 5.78 16.11
N SER A 205 6.53 4.79 16.92
CA SER A 205 6.99 4.98 18.29
C SER A 205 8.23 5.88 18.37
N LEU A 206 9.20 5.72 17.46
CA LEU A 206 10.39 6.57 17.37
C LEU A 206 10.05 8.02 16.99
N ILE A 207 9.06 8.22 16.11
CA ILE A 207 8.58 9.56 15.78
C ILE A 207 7.90 10.21 16.97
N GLN A 208 7.02 9.49 17.66
CA GLN A 208 6.29 10.00 18.83
C GLN A 208 7.19 10.32 20.02
N SER A 209 8.27 9.56 20.21
CA SER A 209 9.27 9.81 21.26
C SER A 209 10.28 10.91 20.91
N GLY A 210 10.25 11.45 19.69
CA GLY A 210 11.17 12.49 19.22
C GLY A 210 12.56 11.99 18.85
N VAL A 211 12.77 10.68 18.80
CA VAL A 211 14.02 10.08 18.29
C VAL A 211 14.17 10.33 16.80
N VAL A 212 13.07 10.22 16.06
CA VAL A 212 12.98 10.60 14.64
C VAL A 212 12.40 12.00 14.55
N THR A 213 13.18 12.94 14.03
CA THR A 213 12.83 14.37 14.01
C THR A 213 12.38 14.88 12.65
N GLY A 214 12.65 14.14 11.57
CA GLY A 214 12.32 14.55 10.21
C GLY A 214 13.20 15.68 9.65
N PHE A 215 14.33 15.98 10.27
CA PHE A 215 15.30 16.97 9.75
C PHE A 215 16.06 16.47 8.52
N LYS A 216 15.92 15.21 8.17
CA LYS A 216 16.61 14.58 7.04
C LYS A 216 15.68 13.82 6.15
#